data_8ec587f2acc9952287bcfb0b85108c7d
#
_entry.id   8ec587f2acc9952287bcfb0b85108c7d
#
_cell.length_a   1.000
_cell.length_b   1.000
_cell.length_c   1.000
_cell.angle_alpha   90.00
_cell.angle_beta   90.00
_cell.angle_gamma   90.00
#
_symmetry.space_group_name_H-M   'P 1'
#
loop_
_entity.id
_entity.type
_entity.pdbx_description
1 polymer ?
#
loop_
_entity_poly.entity_id
_entity_poly.type
_entity_poly.pdbx_seq_one_letter_code
_entity_poly.pdbx_strand_id
1 'polypeptide(L)'
;MSAIDDSLTVAVTGVGAIIGQGILRSLRALGSKVRIVGIDRNPRSPGTYMCDAFEAKPQVDESSAEYLDFWKRIVHTHRIALVLPGLELDMHFLNRQRAWFGEIGTVLALNTAALIEQTGDKWSFGQMLASIGYPVIPSAHPGTWQEAIDSLGPAPLLLKPLQGNGSRGILKLEDGCDFEYWKAKLRTPWMLQRIVGSEDQEYTVGVFGLGGGRYIGPLIFRRRLSAAGNTLEAEVVPRHDILEAAVERLCAHFVPVGPTNLQFRLEGNTPYLLEINPRFSSSNSLRTAFGFNEAQMAIDYYLHGHSPKAPLLRDGIAWRYSEDFVIHAGHTF
;
A
#
# COMPACT_ATOMS: atom_id res chain seq x y z
N MET A 1 33.42 26.43 6.67
CA MET A 1 32.38 26.38 5.63
C MET A 1 32.25 24.92 5.27
N SER A 2 31.25 24.21 5.84
CA SER A 2 30.98 22.84 5.47
C SER A 2 30.40 22.86 4.05
N ALA A 3 30.93 22.04 3.17
CA ALA A 3 30.37 21.81 1.83
C ALA A 3 28.90 21.47 2.03
N ILE A 4 27.99 22.23 1.41
CA ILE A 4 26.58 21.90 1.31
C ILE A 4 26.56 20.60 0.49
N ASP A 5 26.31 19.51 1.17
CA ASP A 5 26.13 18.20 0.54
C ASP A 5 24.84 18.30 -0.27
N ASP A 6 24.98 18.35 -1.61
CA ASP A 6 23.88 18.36 -2.59
C ASP A 6 23.17 16.99 -2.68
N SER A 7 23.16 16.21 -1.59
CA SER A 7 22.50 14.93 -1.54
C SER A 7 20.97 15.12 -1.60
N LEU A 8 20.34 14.37 -2.49
CA LEU A 8 18.89 14.31 -2.61
C LEU A 8 18.26 13.93 -1.27
N THR A 9 17.44 14.82 -0.68
CA THR A 9 16.73 14.53 0.57
C THR A 9 15.32 14.00 0.28
N VAL A 10 15.05 12.80 0.76
CA VAL A 10 13.76 12.11 0.63
C VAL A 10 13.15 11.90 2.01
N ALA A 11 11.90 12.27 2.19
CA ALA A 11 11.15 11.95 3.39
C ALA A 11 10.37 10.64 3.20
N VAL A 12 10.42 9.77 4.21
CA VAL A 12 9.63 8.53 4.25
C VAL A 12 8.74 8.56 5.47
N THR A 13 7.43 8.44 5.28
CA THR A 13 6.49 8.39 6.42
C THR A 13 6.22 6.97 6.87
N GLY A 14 5.76 6.81 8.13
CA GLY A 14 5.40 5.51 8.68
C GLY A 14 6.59 4.56 8.81
N VAL A 15 7.78 5.09 9.13
CA VAL A 15 9.01 4.28 9.22
C VAL A 15 8.96 3.23 10.34
N GLY A 16 8.06 3.37 11.31
CA GLY A 16 7.78 2.34 12.31
C GLY A 16 6.97 1.15 11.76
N ALA A 17 6.31 1.31 10.60
CA ALA A 17 5.46 0.31 9.99
C ALA A 17 6.19 -0.44 8.85
N ILE A 18 5.64 -1.61 8.49
CA ILE A 18 6.27 -2.52 7.52
C ILE A 18 6.47 -1.89 6.12
N ILE A 19 5.58 -1.01 5.68
CA ILE A 19 5.68 -0.34 4.37
C ILE A 19 6.81 0.67 4.40
N GLY A 20 6.85 1.55 5.42
CA GLY A 20 7.90 2.54 5.58
C GLY A 20 9.28 1.90 5.73
N GLN A 21 9.42 0.87 6.57
CA GLN A 21 10.67 0.09 6.67
C GLN A 21 11.07 -0.53 5.33
N GLY A 22 10.10 -1.01 4.55
CA GLY A 22 10.36 -1.53 3.23
C GLY A 22 10.89 -0.46 2.27
N ILE A 23 10.31 0.75 2.29
CA ILE A 23 10.80 1.89 1.49
C ILE A 23 12.23 2.26 1.92
N LEU A 24 12.52 2.30 3.23
CA LEU A 24 13.88 2.56 3.73
C LEU A 24 14.89 1.56 3.17
N ARG A 25 14.59 0.25 3.23
CA ARG A 25 15.45 -0.80 2.67
C ARG A 25 15.65 -0.62 1.16
N SER A 26 14.58 -0.27 0.44
CA SER A 26 14.63 -0.04 -1.01
C SER A 26 15.49 1.17 -1.38
N LEU A 27 15.44 2.25 -0.59
CA LEU A 27 16.30 3.42 -0.76
C LEU A 27 17.76 3.11 -0.40
N ARG A 28 18.00 2.40 0.70
CA ARG A 28 19.36 2.00 1.10
C ARG A 28 20.04 1.08 0.08
N ALA A 29 19.28 0.29 -0.66
CA ALA A 29 19.81 -0.50 -1.77
C ALA A 29 20.39 0.35 -2.93
N LEU A 30 20.09 1.66 -2.97
CA LEU A 30 20.65 2.61 -3.96
C LEU A 30 22.02 3.18 -3.54
N GLY A 31 22.51 2.84 -2.35
CA GLY A 31 23.73 3.39 -1.78
C GLY A 31 23.54 4.74 -1.08
N SER A 32 24.65 5.46 -0.84
CA SER A 32 24.67 6.68 0.02
C SER A 32 24.22 7.98 -0.70
N LYS A 33 23.65 7.89 -1.89
CA LYS A 33 23.28 9.07 -2.69
C LYS A 33 21.99 9.77 -2.25
N VAL A 34 21.27 9.19 -1.31
CA VAL A 34 19.96 9.69 -0.85
C VAL A 34 20.02 9.88 0.65
N ARG A 35 19.79 11.12 1.10
CA ARG A 35 19.60 11.43 2.52
C ARG A 35 18.13 11.15 2.87
N ILE A 36 17.90 10.35 3.90
CA ILE A 36 16.55 9.89 4.27
C ILE A 36 16.13 10.55 5.57
N VAL A 37 15.00 11.26 5.55
CA VAL A 37 14.31 11.79 6.73
C VAL A 37 13.13 10.87 7.04
N GLY A 38 13.22 10.12 8.14
CA GLY A 38 12.15 9.25 8.62
C GLY A 38 11.11 10.04 9.41
N ILE A 39 9.84 9.76 9.18
CA ILE A 39 8.72 10.44 9.84
C ILE A 39 7.78 9.40 10.43
N ASP A 40 7.55 9.42 11.74
CA ASP A 40 6.62 8.52 12.43
C ASP A 40 6.13 9.14 13.75
N ARG A 41 5.03 8.62 14.30
CA ARG A 41 4.57 8.96 15.66
C ARG A 41 5.35 8.25 16.75
N ASN A 42 5.88 7.07 16.43
CA ASN A 42 6.65 6.26 17.40
C ASN A 42 8.16 6.46 17.20
N PRO A 43 8.84 7.21 18.07
CA PRO A 43 10.29 7.39 18.00
C PRO A 43 11.07 6.14 18.41
N ARG A 44 10.40 5.15 19.03
CA ARG A 44 11.02 3.89 19.49
C ARG A 44 10.65 2.75 18.55
N SER A 45 11.13 2.82 17.31
CA SER A 45 10.96 1.77 16.32
C SER A 45 12.26 1.54 15.56
N PRO A 46 12.51 0.33 15.04
CA PRO A 46 13.72 0.06 14.24
C PRO A 46 13.87 1.02 13.05
N GLY A 47 12.77 1.40 12.42
CA GLY A 47 12.78 2.31 11.28
C GLY A 47 13.38 3.69 11.59
N THR A 48 13.25 4.16 12.84
CA THR A 48 13.86 5.42 13.30
C THR A 48 15.38 5.40 13.13
N TYR A 49 16.01 4.27 13.41
CA TYR A 49 17.46 4.09 13.32
C TYR A 49 17.97 3.70 11.93
N MET A 50 17.05 3.50 10.97
CA MET A 50 17.40 3.22 9.57
C MET A 50 17.47 4.48 8.70
N CYS A 51 17.18 5.65 9.27
CA CYS A 51 17.16 6.96 8.61
C CYS A 51 18.43 7.76 8.92
N ASP A 52 18.67 8.83 8.16
CA ASP A 52 19.77 9.79 8.44
C ASP A 52 19.31 10.92 9.37
N ALA A 53 18.00 11.15 9.44
CA ALA A 53 17.35 12.02 10.41
C ALA A 53 15.94 11.50 10.69
N PHE A 54 15.40 11.80 11.86
CA PHE A 54 14.07 11.40 12.27
C PHE A 54 13.25 12.59 12.79
N GLU A 55 12.00 12.67 12.37
CA GLU A 55 11.04 13.67 12.81
C GLU A 55 9.81 12.99 13.42
N ALA A 56 9.58 13.24 14.71
CA ALA A 56 8.40 12.73 15.40
C ALA A 56 7.16 13.53 14.99
N LYS A 57 6.14 12.86 14.47
CA LYS A 57 4.84 13.48 14.19
C LYS A 57 4.15 13.90 15.49
N PRO A 58 3.47 15.05 15.51
CA PRO A 58 2.64 15.42 16.65
C PRO A 58 1.50 14.41 16.86
N GLN A 59 1.08 14.28 18.13
CA GLN A 59 -0.02 13.38 18.52
C GLN A 59 -1.39 14.08 18.37
N VAL A 60 -1.61 14.64 17.19
CA VAL A 60 -2.85 15.37 16.83
C VAL A 60 -3.48 14.74 15.58
N ASP A 61 -4.72 15.14 15.30
CA ASP A 61 -5.40 14.75 14.07
C ASP A 61 -4.69 15.33 12.83
N GLU A 62 -4.64 14.56 11.75
CA GLU A 62 -4.02 14.96 10.48
C GLU A 62 -4.73 16.13 9.79
N SER A 63 -5.94 16.47 10.19
CA SER A 63 -6.67 17.65 9.69
C SER A 63 -6.36 18.93 10.45
N SER A 64 -5.62 18.87 11.56
CA SER A 64 -5.31 20.02 12.41
C SER A 64 -4.28 20.97 11.77
N ALA A 65 -4.36 22.25 12.14
CA ALA A 65 -3.37 23.25 11.74
C ALA A 65 -1.97 22.90 12.25
N GLU A 66 -1.86 22.35 13.47
CA GLU A 66 -0.60 21.91 14.07
C GLU A 66 0.10 20.83 13.23
N TYR A 67 -0.68 19.91 12.63
CA TYR A 67 -0.13 18.87 11.75
C TYR A 67 0.42 19.48 10.45
N LEU A 68 -0.27 20.47 9.88
CA LEU A 68 0.22 21.18 8.71
C LEU A 68 1.48 22.00 9.02
N ASP A 69 1.53 22.65 10.18
CA ASP A 69 2.70 23.45 10.61
C ASP A 69 3.91 22.56 10.89
N PHE A 70 3.71 21.34 11.41
CA PHE A 70 4.75 20.32 11.47
C PHE A 70 5.35 20.06 10.08
N TRP A 71 4.53 19.83 9.05
CA TRP A 71 5.01 19.60 7.70
C TRP A 71 5.74 20.79 7.11
N LYS A 72 5.22 22.02 7.31
CA LYS A 72 5.91 23.27 6.88
C LYS A 72 7.31 23.37 7.46
N ARG A 73 7.43 23.09 8.77
CA ARG A 73 8.72 23.14 9.47
C ARG A 73 9.70 22.12 8.90
N ILE A 74 9.32 20.84 8.80
CA ILE A 74 10.26 19.78 8.43
C ILE A 74 10.69 19.88 6.96
N VAL A 75 9.77 20.25 6.06
CA VAL A 75 10.10 20.45 4.65
C VAL A 75 11.17 21.54 4.49
N HIS A 76 10.99 22.65 5.19
CA HIS A 76 11.95 23.75 5.16
C HIS A 76 13.30 23.34 5.82
N THR A 77 13.24 22.75 7.02
CA THR A 77 14.43 22.39 7.81
C THR A 77 15.32 21.40 7.07
N HIS A 78 14.72 20.37 6.46
CA HIS A 78 15.46 19.29 5.80
C HIS A 78 15.59 19.47 4.29
N ARG A 79 14.98 20.52 3.70
CA ARG A 79 14.94 20.75 2.24
C ARG A 79 14.45 19.50 1.51
N ILE A 80 13.30 18.97 1.94
CA ILE A 80 12.75 17.72 1.41
C ILE A 80 12.34 17.92 -0.05
N ALA A 81 12.98 17.18 -0.95
CA ALA A 81 12.66 17.20 -2.38
C ALA A 81 11.51 16.26 -2.75
N LEU A 82 11.42 15.08 -2.09
CA LEU A 82 10.42 14.06 -2.39
C LEU A 82 9.88 13.45 -1.10
N VAL A 83 8.56 13.22 -1.04
CA VAL A 83 7.90 12.49 0.05
C VAL A 83 7.37 11.15 -0.47
N LEU A 84 7.77 10.05 0.19
CA LEU A 84 7.30 8.69 -0.05
C LEU A 84 6.39 8.24 1.10
N PRO A 85 5.06 8.18 0.92
CA PRO A 85 4.15 7.79 1.99
C PRO A 85 4.21 6.28 2.28
N GLY A 86 4.51 5.92 3.53
CA GLY A 86 4.51 4.55 4.03
C GLY A 86 3.26 4.20 4.85
N LEU A 87 2.33 5.13 5.02
CA LEU A 87 1.03 4.92 5.67
C LEU A 87 -0.10 5.48 4.82
N GLU A 88 -1.25 4.84 4.87
CA GLU A 88 -2.44 5.27 4.13
C GLU A 88 -3.00 6.59 4.67
N LEU A 89 -3.00 6.80 5.98
CA LEU A 89 -3.39 8.09 6.58
C LEU A 89 -2.53 9.25 6.05
N ASP A 90 -1.22 9.02 5.92
CA ASP A 90 -0.32 10.04 5.35
C ASP A 90 -0.60 10.27 3.87
N MET A 91 -0.84 9.20 3.11
CA MET A 91 -1.22 9.31 1.70
C MET A 91 -2.47 10.20 1.53
N HIS A 92 -3.50 9.99 2.34
CA HIS A 92 -4.72 10.80 2.29
C HIS A 92 -4.48 12.26 2.70
N PHE A 93 -3.68 12.50 3.75
CA PHE A 93 -3.29 13.87 4.13
C PHE A 93 -2.54 14.57 3.00
N LEU A 94 -1.48 13.95 2.49
CA LEU A 94 -0.66 14.49 1.40
C LEU A 94 -1.50 14.72 0.14
N ASN A 95 -2.45 13.83 -0.16
CA ASN A 95 -3.37 13.99 -1.28
C ASN A 95 -4.23 15.26 -1.16
N ARG A 96 -4.71 15.57 0.04
CA ARG A 96 -5.45 16.83 0.30
C ARG A 96 -4.58 18.08 0.21
N GLN A 97 -3.28 17.95 0.46
CA GLN A 97 -2.33 19.06 0.51
C GLN A 97 -1.49 19.21 -0.78
N ARG A 98 -1.83 18.52 -1.87
CA ARG A 98 -1.03 18.53 -3.13
C ARG A 98 -0.69 19.94 -3.62
N ALA A 99 -1.66 20.86 -3.57
CA ALA A 99 -1.47 22.23 -4.05
C ALA A 99 -0.36 22.93 -3.26
N TRP A 100 -0.45 22.89 -1.93
CA TRP A 100 0.55 23.50 -1.07
C TRP A 100 1.96 22.91 -1.27
N PHE A 101 2.09 21.57 -1.33
CA PHE A 101 3.39 20.94 -1.59
C PHE A 101 3.96 21.33 -2.96
N GLY A 102 3.09 21.46 -3.97
CA GLY A 102 3.48 21.94 -5.30
C GLY A 102 4.00 23.37 -5.30
N GLU A 103 3.35 24.27 -4.54
CA GLU A 103 3.75 25.69 -4.40
C GLU A 103 5.15 25.83 -3.79
N ILE A 104 5.52 24.96 -2.85
CA ILE A 104 6.83 24.99 -2.20
C ILE A 104 7.90 24.13 -2.90
N GLY A 105 7.54 23.50 -4.03
CA GLY A 105 8.47 22.70 -4.84
C GLY A 105 8.82 21.32 -4.25
N THR A 106 8.08 20.84 -3.25
CA THR A 106 8.26 19.49 -2.72
C THR A 106 7.37 18.50 -3.46
N VAL A 107 7.97 17.48 -4.03
CA VAL A 107 7.27 16.47 -4.83
C VAL A 107 6.65 15.39 -3.94
N LEU A 108 5.46 14.95 -4.27
CA LEU A 108 4.77 13.86 -3.57
C LEU A 108 4.68 12.62 -4.48
N ALA A 109 5.22 11.50 -4.04
CA ALA A 109 5.06 10.22 -4.76
C ALA A 109 3.68 9.63 -4.48
N LEU A 110 2.68 10.21 -5.07
CA LEU A 110 1.27 9.85 -4.91
C LEU A 110 0.66 9.43 -6.25
N ASN A 111 -0.23 8.47 -6.18
CA ASN A 111 -1.09 8.11 -7.30
C ASN A 111 -2.06 9.25 -7.66
N THR A 112 -2.85 9.11 -8.71
CA THR A 112 -3.89 10.11 -9.04
C THR A 112 -4.86 10.29 -7.88
N ALA A 113 -5.33 11.52 -7.66
CA ALA A 113 -6.33 11.79 -6.62
C ALA A 113 -7.59 10.93 -6.83
N ALA A 114 -8.02 10.80 -8.09
CA ALA A 114 -9.18 9.98 -8.46
C ALA A 114 -9.01 8.51 -8.00
N LEU A 115 -7.86 7.88 -8.27
CA LEU A 115 -7.65 6.49 -7.87
C LEU A 115 -7.57 6.34 -6.34
N ILE A 116 -6.93 7.28 -5.64
CA ILE A 116 -6.88 7.29 -4.17
C ILE A 116 -8.28 7.37 -3.56
N GLU A 117 -9.15 8.21 -4.11
CA GLU A 117 -10.53 8.37 -3.65
C GLU A 117 -11.40 7.17 -3.99
N GLN A 118 -11.31 6.67 -5.22
CA GLN A 118 -12.08 5.51 -5.71
C GLN A 118 -11.82 4.24 -4.92
N THR A 119 -10.60 4.04 -4.43
CA THR A 119 -10.21 2.84 -3.67
C THR A 119 -10.48 2.94 -2.17
N GLY A 120 -10.95 4.08 -1.68
CA GLY A 120 -11.18 4.34 -0.25
C GLY A 120 -12.37 3.59 0.36
N ASP A 121 -13.36 3.20 -0.44
CA ASP A 121 -14.57 2.49 -0.01
C ASP A 121 -14.78 1.20 -0.81
N LYS A 122 -14.80 0.06 -0.12
CA LYS A 122 -14.85 -1.27 -0.76
C LYS A 122 -16.16 -1.54 -1.49
N TRP A 123 -17.28 -1.02 -0.98
CA TRP A 123 -18.57 -1.20 -1.63
C TRP A 123 -18.66 -0.42 -2.93
N SER A 124 -18.38 0.87 -2.87
CA SER A 124 -18.37 1.76 -4.03
C SER A 124 -17.38 1.29 -5.09
N PHE A 125 -16.21 0.81 -4.66
CA PHE A 125 -15.21 0.22 -5.56
C PHE A 125 -15.72 -1.04 -6.25
N GLY A 126 -16.42 -1.94 -5.53
CA GLY A 126 -17.07 -3.13 -6.10
C GLY A 126 -18.12 -2.76 -7.15
N GLN A 127 -18.96 -1.74 -6.89
CA GLN A 127 -19.95 -1.24 -7.86
C GLN A 127 -19.27 -0.68 -9.13
N MET A 128 -18.15 0.02 -8.96
CA MET A 128 -17.37 0.53 -10.09
C MET A 128 -16.79 -0.62 -10.94
N LEU A 129 -16.22 -1.65 -10.32
CA LEU A 129 -15.74 -2.83 -11.03
C LEU A 129 -16.88 -3.49 -11.83
N ALA A 130 -18.07 -3.63 -11.23
CA ALA A 130 -19.25 -4.17 -11.90
C ALA A 130 -19.63 -3.33 -13.13
N SER A 131 -19.61 -1.99 -13.01
CA SER A 131 -20.00 -1.07 -14.09
C SER A 131 -19.10 -1.17 -15.33
N ILE A 132 -17.85 -1.60 -15.16
CA ILE A 132 -16.92 -1.85 -16.27
C ILE A 132 -16.91 -3.31 -16.72
N GLY A 133 -17.85 -4.14 -16.23
CA GLY A 133 -17.94 -5.55 -16.53
C GLY A 133 -16.75 -6.37 -16.02
N TYR A 134 -16.04 -5.92 -14.97
CA TYR A 134 -15.00 -6.71 -14.34
C TYR A 134 -15.62 -7.70 -13.33
N PRO A 135 -15.08 -8.92 -13.19
CA PRO A 135 -15.57 -9.88 -12.19
C PRO A 135 -15.52 -9.31 -10.79
N VAL A 136 -16.68 -9.23 -10.11
CA VAL A 136 -16.77 -8.75 -8.73
C VAL A 136 -17.05 -9.89 -7.77
N ILE A 137 -16.48 -9.81 -6.58
CA ILE A 137 -16.78 -10.75 -5.53
C ILE A 137 -18.19 -10.47 -5.01
N PRO A 138 -19.11 -11.47 -5.01
CA PRO A 138 -20.45 -11.28 -4.50
C PRO A 138 -20.45 -10.69 -3.09
N SER A 139 -21.12 -9.56 -2.93
CA SER A 139 -21.16 -8.78 -1.69
C SER A 139 -22.56 -8.25 -1.45
N ALA A 140 -22.99 -8.13 -0.19
CA ALA A 140 -24.33 -7.69 0.18
C ALA A 140 -24.34 -6.94 1.51
N HIS A 141 -25.45 -6.23 1.77
CA HIS A 141 -25.81 -5.62 3.05
C HIS A 141 -27.11 -6.26 3.56
N PRO A 142 -27.09 -7.52 4.01
CA PRO A 142 -28.30 -8.23 4.42
C PRO A 142 -28.82 -7.73 5.77
N GLY A 143 -30.13 -7.73 5.93
CA GLY A 143 -30.81 -7.48 7.20
C GLY A 143 -30.81 -8.69 8.11
N THR A 144 -30.80 -9.92 7.53
CA THR A 144 -30.84 -11.20 8.23
C THR A 144 -29.79 -12.17 7.69
N TRP A 145 -29.47 -13.20 8.48
CA TRP A 145 -28.57 -14.26 8.03
C TRP A 145 -29.13 -15.04 6.84
N GLN A 146 -30.45 -15.27 6.79
CA GLN A 146 -31.06 -15.96 5.68
C GLN A 146 -30.92 -15.19 4.36
N GLU A 147 -31.13 -13.87 4.38
CA GLU A 147 -30.88 -13.00 3.22
C GLU A 147 -29.41 -13.05 2.77
N ALA A 148 -28.48 -13.16 3.73
CA ALA A 148 -27.07 -13.32 3.40
C ALA A 148 -26.80 -14.61 2.64
N ILE A 149 -27.33 -15.74 3.13
CA ILE A 149 -27.15 -17.06 2.49
C ILE A 149 -27.82 -17.10 1.13
N ASP A 150 -29.02 -16.53 0.99
CA ASP A 150 -29.77 -16.51 -0.26
C ASP A 150 -29.05 -15.70 -1.35
N SER A 151 -28.35 -14.62 -0.95
CA SER A 151 -27.68 -13.72 -1.89
C SER A 151 -26.20 -14.07 -2.15
N LEU A 152 -25.49 -14.61 -1.19
CA LEU A 152 -24.04 -14.83 -1.25
C LEU A 152 -23.64 -16.32 -1.33
N GLY A 153 -24.60 -17.22 -1.06
CA GLY A 153 -24.36 -18.65 -0.96
C GLY A 153 -24.00 -19.11 0.47
N PRO A 154 -23.57 -20.36 0.62
CA PRO A 154 -23.38 -20.98 1.93
C PRO A 154 -22.22 -20.33 2.70
N ALA A 155 -22.29 -20.43 4.03
CA ALA A 155 -21.20 -20.07 4.92
C ALA A 155 -19.93 -20.94 4.64
N PRO A 156 -18.75 -20.45 5.06
CA PRO A 156 -18.50 -19.20 5.78
C PRO A 156 -18.52 -17.95 4.88
N LEU A 157 -18.94 -16.82 5.46
CA LEU A 157 -18.92 -15.51 4.80
C LEU A 157 -17.93 -14.58 5.51
N LEU A 158 -17.44 -13.56 4.78
CA LEU A 158 -16.58 -12.52 5.35
C LEU A 158 -17.39 -11.26 5.66
N LEU A 159 -17.36 -10.81 6.91
CA LEU A 159 -17.83 -9.49 7.29
C LEU A 159 -16.65 -8.53 7.20
N LYS A 160 -16.81 -7.46 6.40
CA LYS A 160 -15.73 -6.49 6.12
C LYS A 160 -16.20 -5.07 6.41
N PRO A 161 -15.42 -4.26 7.13
CA PRO A 161 -15.63 -2.81 7.16
C PRO A 161 -15.52 -2.24 5.74
N LEU A 162 -16.35 -1.26 5.38
CA LEU A 162 -16.28 -0.63 4.06
C LEU A 162 -14.97 0.13 3.87
N GLN A 163 -14.44 0.73 4.94
CA GLN A 163 -13.18 1.45 4.96
C GLN A 163 -12.14 0.74 5.82
N GLY A 164 -10.86 1.01 5.56
CA GLY A 164 -9.74 0.43 6.27
C GLY A 164 -8.94 -0.55 5.42
N ASN A 165 -7.75 -0.91 5.91
CA ASN A 165 -6.72 -1.66 5.20
C ASN A 165 -6.10 -2.77 6.08
N GLY A 166 -5.27 -3.61 5.46
CA GLY A 166 -4.45 -4.60 6.15
C GLY A 166 -5.27 -5.67 6.85
N SER A 167 -6.40 -6.07 6.28
CA SER A 167 -7.30 -7.11 6.82
C SER A 167 -7.86 -6.82 8.23
N ARG A 168 -7.68 -5.60 8.74
CA ARG A 168 -8.18 -5.22 10.07
C ARG A 168 -9.71 -5.19 10.09
N GLY A 169 -10.29 -5.85 11.09
CA GLY A 169 -11.73 -5.90 11.26
C GLY A 169 -12.47 -6.83 10.29
N ILE A 170 -11.76 -7.61 9.48
CA ILE A 170 -12.35 -8.68 8.68
C ILE A 170 -12.64 -9.86 9.63
N LEU A 171 -13.88 -10.32 9.62
CA LEU A 171 -14.36 -11.41 10.45
C LEU A 171 -14.92 -12.52 9.55
N LYS A 172 -14.61 -13.74 9.86
CA LYS A 172 -15.19 -14.92 9.22
C LYS A 172 -16.41 -15.33 10.05
N LEU A 173 -17.56 -15.38 9.42
CA LEU A 173 -18.83 -15.77 10.03
C LEU A 173 -19.19 -17.18 9.60
N GLU A 174 -19.36 -18.06 10.55
CA GLU A 174 -19.68 -19.47 10.30
C GLU A 174 -21.18 -19.70 10.28
N ASP A 175 -21.97 -18.90 11.01
CA ASP A 175 -23.40 -19.08 11.16
C ASP A 175 -24.16 -17.77 11.51
N GLY A 176 -25.47 -17.89 11.69
CA GLY A 176 -26.35 -16.77 12.07
C GLY A 176 -26.08 -16.19 13.47
N CYS A 177 -25.53 -16.98 14.41
CA CYS A 177 -25.18 -16.47 15.72
C CYS A 177 -24.01 -15.48 15.63
N ASP A 178 -22.99 -15.82 14.84
CA ASP A 178 -21.88 -14.91 14.53
C ASP A 178 -22.39 -13.61 13.91
N PHE A 179 -23.28 -13.73 12.92
CA PHE A 179 -23.84 -12.59 12.21
C PHE A 179 -24.58 -11.62 13.16
N GLU A 180 -25.51 -12.11 13.97
CA GLU A 180 -26.28 -11.27 14.88
C GLU A 180 -25.39 -10.65 15.96
N TYR A 181 -24.41 -11.40 16.48
CA TYR A 181 -23.46 -10.88 17.46
C TYR A 181 -22.65 -9.70 16.91
N TRP A 182 -22.05 -9.86 15.74
CA TRP A 182 -21.20 -8.81 15.18
C TRP A 182 -22.02 -7.64 14.64
N LYS A 183 -23.16 -7.89 14.01
CA LYS A 183 -24.10 -6.85 13.57
C LYS A 183 -24.50 -5.93 14.72
N ALA A 184 -24.77 -6.47 15.90
CA ALA A 184 -25.10 -5.68 17.08
C ALA A 184 -23.93 -4.85 17.64
N LYS A 185 -22.69 -5.30 17.44
CA LYS A 185 -21.48 -4.68 18.01
C LYS A 185 -20.80 -3.68 17.08
N LEU A 186 -20.88 -3.87 15.79
CA LEU A 186 -20.23 -2.98 14.83
C LEU A 186 -20.88 -1.59 14.84
N ARG A 187 -20.03 -0.56 14.85
CA ARG A 187 -20.43 0.86 14.80
C ARG A 187 -20.05 1.52 13.50
N THR A 188 -19.25 0.86 12.68
CA THR A 188 -18.82 1.33 11.36
C THR A 188 -19.61 0.64 10.25
N PRO A 189 -19.83 1.27 9.10
CA PRO A 189 -20.43 0.62 7.94
C PRO A 189 -19.63 -0.63 7.52
N TRP A 190 -20.35 -1.69 7.18
CA TRP A 190 -19.79 -3.00 6.82
C TRP A 190 -20.59 -3.64 5.68
N MET A 191 -20.00 -4.65 5.06
CA MET A 191 -20.65 -5.53 4.09
C MET A 191 -20.33 -6.99 4.40
N LEU A 192 -21.20 -7.91 3.96
CA LEU A 192 -20.85 -9.32 3.83
C LEU A 192 -20.34 -9.61 2.42
N GLN A 193 -19.40 -10.52 2.35
CA GLN A 193 -18.80 -10.93 1.08
C GLN A 193 -18.56 -12.43 1.07
N ARG A 194 -18.82 -13.07 -0.08
CA ARG A 194 -18.47 -14.47 -0.32
C ARG A 194 -16.96 -14.67 -0.27
N ILE A 195 -16.51 -15.79 0.23
CA ILE A 195 -15.11 -16.22 0.09
C ILE A 195 -14.94 -16.82 -1.33
N VAL A 196 -14.00 -16.27 -2.08
CA VAL A 196 -13.68 -16.73 -3.43
C VAL A 196 -12.32 -17.39 -3.46
N GLY A 197 -12.16 -18.43 -4.25
CA GLY A 197 -10.91 -19.16 -4.44
C GLY A 197 -10.32 -19.72 -3.14
N SER A 198 -9.07 -20.19 -3.21
CA SER A 198 -8.33 -20.73 -2.08
C SER A 198 -7.19 -19.79 -1.65
N GLU A 199 -6.66 -20.01 -0.44
CA GLU A 199 -5.52 -19.24 0.07
C GLU A 199 -4.24 -19.47 -0.75
N ASP A 200 -4.09 -20.64 -1.37
CA ASP A 200 -2.97 -20.95 -2.26
C ASP A 200 -3.05 -20.25 -3.62
N GLN A 201 -4.20 -19.65 -3.95
CA GLN A 201 -4.44 -18.91 -5.18
C GLN A 201 -4.56 -17.40 -4.91
N GLU A 202 -3.83 -16.91 -3.93
CA GLU A 202 -3.77 -15.48 -3.61
C GLU A 202 -2.49 -14.85 -4.14
N TYR A 203 -2.68 -13.73 -4.87
CA TYR A 203 -1.60 -13.03 -5.57
C TYR A 203 -1.54 -11.56 -5.19
N THR A 204 -0.32 -11.02 -5.11
CA THR A 204 -0.08 -9.59 -5.01
C THR A 204 0.78 -9.15 -6.19
N VAL A 205 0.28 -8.19 -6.94
CA VAL A 205 0.91 -7.73 -8.18
C VAL A 205 1.36 -6.29 -8.01
N GLY A 206 2.65 -6.05 -8.22
CA GLY A 206 3.24 -4.72 -8.25
C GLY A 206 3.34 -4.19 -9.65
N VAL A 207 2.82 -2.99 -9.86
CA VAL A 207 3.07 -2.20 -11.05
C VAL A 207 3.53 -0.81 -10.66
N PHE A 208 4.32 -0.19 -11.52
CA PHE A 208 4.62 1.24 -11.44
C PHE A 208 3.90 1.95 -12.58
N GLY A 209 2.81 2.65 -12.26
CA GLY A 209 1.99 3.37 -13.23
C GLY A 209 2.71 4.57 -13.83
N LEU A 210 2.54 4.78 -15.13
CA LEU A 210 3.10 5.91 -15.88
C LEU A 210 2.03 6.89 -16.37
N GLY A 211 0.77 6.65 -15.95
CA GLY A 211 -0.37 7.37 -16.51
C GLY A 211 -0.73 6.92 -17.93
N GLY A 212 -1.93 7.32 -18.39
CA GLY A 212 -2.44 6.92 -19.71
C GLY A 212 -2.58 5.42 -19.89
N GLY A 213 -2.82 4.66 -18.83
CA GLY A 213 -2.93 3.20 -18.85
C GLY A 213 -1.59 2.44 -18.95
N ARG A 214 -0.47 3.15 -19.09
CA ARG A 214 0.85 2.56 -19.20
C ARG A 214 1.44 2.26 -17.82
N TYR A 215 2.25 1.22 -17.73
CA TYR A 215 2.92 0.82 -16.50
C TYR A 215 4.21 0.05 -16.76
N ILE A 216 5.06 -0.07 -15.73
CA ILE A 216 6.21 -0.96 -15.67
C ILE A 216 5.87 -2.13 -14.76
N GLY A 217 6.30 -3.32 -15.11
CA GLY A 217 5.92 -4.60 -14.50
C GLY A 217 5.01 -5.38 -15.45
N PRO A 218 4.15 -6.29 -14.95
CA PRO A 218 3.92 -6.56 -13.53
C PRO A 218 5.01 -7.41 -12.89
N LEU A 219 5.25 -7.25 -11.59
CA LEU A 219 5.87 -8.29 -10.77
C LEU A 219 4.78 -8.99 -9.97
N ILE A 220 4.59 -10.27 -10.25
CA ILE A 220 3.54 -11.09 -9.65
C ILE A 220 4.16 -11.96 -8.55
N PHE A 221 3.61 -11.89 -7.36
CA PHE A 221 3.88 -12.82 -6.28
C PHE A 221 2.64 -13.68 -5.99
N ARG A 222 2.79 -15.00 -6.00
CA ARG A 222 1.92 -15.88 -5.25
C ARG A 222 2.33 -15.79 -3.79
N ARG A 223 1.39 -15.55 -2.88
CA ARG A 223 1.72 -15.25 -1.49
C ARG A 223 0.94 -16.08 -0.49
N ARG A 224 1.55 -16.33 0.66
CA ARG A 224 0.87 -16.75 1.89
C ARG A 224 0.90 -15.62 2.90
N LEU A 225 -0.21 -15.46 3.60
CA LEU A 225 -0.35 -14.42 4.62
C LEU A 225 0.00 -14.96 6.01
N SER A 226 0.56 -14.08 6.83
CA SER A 226 0.61 -14.27 8.28
C SER A 226 -0.77 -14.06 8.90
N ALA A 227 -0.95 -14.47 10.14
CA ALA A 227 -2.17 -14.20 10.91
C ALA A 227 -2.50 -12.69 11.02
N ALA A 228 -1.51 -11.81 10.86
CA ALA A 228 -1.69 -10.36 10.83
C ALA A 228 -2.04 -9.80 9.43
N GLY A 229 -2.28 -10.65 8.43
CA GLY A 229 -2.64 -10.26 7.06
C GLY A 229 -1.50 -9.72 6.21
N ASN A 230 -0.25 -9.80 6.69
CA ASN A 230 0.92 -9.41 5.89
C ASN A 230 1.49 -10.60 5.14
N THR A 231 2.13 -10.35 4.00
CA THR A 231 2.86 -11.39 3.25
C THR A 231 3.92 -12.03 4.14
N LEU A 232 3.80 -13.33 4.41
CA LEU A 232 4.78 -14.16 5.12
C LEU A 232 5.73 -14.83 4.14
N GLU A 233 5.18 -15.41 3.09
CA GLU A 233 5.90 -16.04 2.00
C GLU A 233 5.45 -15.44 0.67
N ALA A 234 6.39 -15.24 -0.24
CA ALA A 234 6.12 -14.74 -1.59
C ALA A 234 7.00 -15.51 -2.59
N GLU A 235 6.38 -16.09 -3.60
CA GLU A 235 7.03 -16.75 -4.71
C GLU A 235 6.82 -15.92 -5.98
N VAL A 236 7.88 -15.63 -6.71
CA VAL A 236 7.77 -14.94 -8.00
C VAL A 236 7.10 -15.87 -9.00
N VAL A 237 6.05 -15.36 -9.66
CA VAL A 237 5.41 -16.03 -10.80
C VAL A 237 5.85 -15.31 -12.07
N PRO A 238 6.76 -15.89 -12.86
CA PRO A 238 7.38 -15.20 -13.99
C PRO A 238 6.40 -14.80 -15.09
N ARG A 239 5.35 -15.59 -15.26
CA ARG A 239 4.27 -15.37 -16.24
C ARG A 239 2.96 -15.95 -15.75
N HIS A 240 1.89 -15.17 -15.93
CA HIS A 240 0.53 -15.61 -15.62
C HIS A 240 -0.50 -14.89 -16.50
N ASP A 241 -0.82 -15.49 -17.63
CA ASP A 241 -1.63 -14.87 -18.71
C ASP A 241 -2.95 -14.25 -18.19
N ILE A 242 -3.65 -14.93 -17.27
CA ILE A 242 -4.91 -14.43 -16.69
C ILE A 242 -4.69 -13.17 -15.86
N LEU A 243 -3.67 -13.16 -15.00
CA LEU A 243 -3.37 -12.01 -14.14
C LEU A 243 -2.80 -10.85 -14.95
N GLU A 244 -1.95 -11.11 -15.94
CA GLU A 244 -1.41 -10.08 -16.84
C GLU A 244 -2.51 -9.38 -17.61
N ALA A 245 -3.44 -10.14 -18.20
CA ALA A 245 -4.61 -9.57 -18.89
C ALA A 245 -5.52 -8.77 -17.92
N ALA A 246 -5.70 -9.26 -16.69
CA ALA A 246 -6.45 -8.54 -15.67
C ALA A 246 -5.77 -7.22 -15.28
N VAL A 247 -4.46 -7.22 -15.09
CA VAL A 247 -3.66 -6.02 -14.78
C VAL A 247 -3.74 -5.01 -15.92
N GLU A 248 -3.56 -5.44 -17.17
CA GLU A 248 -3.67 -4.57 -18.35
C GLU A 248 -5.03 -3.88 -18.40
N ARG A 249 -6.12 -4.64 -18.26
CA ARG A 249 -7.50 -4.10 -18.24
C ARG A 249 -7.71 -3.09 -17.11
N LEU A 250 -7.25 -3.41 -15.90
CA LEU A 250 -7.41 -2.54 -14.73
C LEU A 250 -6.54 -1.28 -14.85
N CYS A 251 -5.30 -1.40 -15.31
CA CYS A 251 -4.43 -0.24 -15.54
C CYS A 251 -4.93 0.67 -16.64
N ALA A 252 -5.51 0.12 -17.72
CA ALA A 252 -6.14 0.90 -18.77
C ALA A 252 -7.33 1.72 -18.25
N HIS A 253 -8.13 1.15 -17.32
CA HIS A 253 -9.30 1.84 -16.76
C HIS A 253 -8.92 2.83 -15.64
N PHE A 254 -8.13 2.41 -14.65
CA PHE A 254 -7.81 3.21 -13.45
C PHE A 254 -6.64 4.17 -13.63
N VAL A 255 -5.91 4.04 -14.73
CA VAL A 255 -4.82 4.94 -15.13
C VAL A 255 -3.85 5.26 -13.98
N PRO A 256 -3.26 4.25 -13.33
CA PRO A 256 -2.41 4.48 -12.17
C PRO A 256 -1.16 5.30 -12.50
N VAL A 257 -0.66 6.02 -11.50
CA VAL A 257 0.61 6.76 -11.52
C VAL A 257 1.43 6.36 -10.29
N GLY A 258 2.68 5.96 -10.51
CA GLY A 258 3.58 5.53 -9.44
C GLY A 258 3.27 4.14 -8.87
N PRO A 259 3.78 3.84 -7.66
CA PRO A 259 3.63 2.54 -7.03
C PRO A 259 2.16 2.16 -6.86
N THR A 260 1.78 1.02 -7.38
CA THR A 260 0.41 0.52 -7.31
C THR A 260 0.43 -0.99 -7.08
N ASN A 261 -0.36 -1.42 -6.11
CA ASN A 261 -0.46 -2.83 -5.74
C ASN A 261 -1.87 -3.35 -5.97
N LEU A 262 -2.00 -4.35 -6.82
CA LEU A 262 -3.25 -5.06 -7.06
C LEU A 262 -3.22 -6.41 -6.34
N GLN A 263 -4.29 -6.77 -5.67
CA GLN A 263 -4.40 -8.06 -4.99
C GLN A 263 -5.51 -8.87 -5.62
N PHE A 264 -5.20 -10.12 -5.94
CA PHE A 264 -6.11 -11.02 -6.61
C PHE A 264 -6.26 -12.32 -5.84
N ARG A 265 -7.44 -12.94 -6.01
CA ARG A 265 -7.63 -14.35 -5.72
C ARG A 265 -8.27 -15.02 -6.94
N LEU A 266 -7.73 -16.16 -7.35
CA LEU A 266 -8.26 -16.91 -8.47
C LEU A 266 -9.27 -17.95 -8.00
N GLU A 267 -10.40 -18.01 -8.68
CA GLU A 267 -11.36 -19.11 -8.61
C GLU A 267 -11.53 -19.69 -10.01
N GLY A 268 -10.91 -20.85 -10.26
CA GLY A 268 -10.72 -21.33 -11.62
C GLY A 268 -9.90 -20.33 -12.45
N ASN A 269 -10.48 -19.87 -13.56
CA ASN A 269 -9.86 -18.86 -14.43
C ASN A 269 -10.35 -17.42 -14.16
N THR A 270 -11.12 -17.22 -13.10
CA THR A 270 -11.66 -15.89 -12.76
C THR A 270 -10.73 -15.15 -11.81
N PRO A 271 -10.09 -14.04 -12.22
CA PRO A 271 -9.22 -13.23 -11.38
C PRO A 271 -10.05 -12.21 -10.59
N TYR A 272 -10.55 -12.61 -9.42
CA TYR A 272 -11.24 -11.69 -8.54
C TYR A 272 -10.25 -10.68 -7.94
N LEU A 273 -10.49 -9.39 -8.18
CA LEU A 273 -9.73 -8.32 -7.56
C LEU A 273 -10.22 -8.12 -6.11
N LEU A 274 -9.33 -8.29 -5.15
CA LEU A 274 -9.61 -8.07 -3.74
C LEU A 274 -9.54 -6.58 -3.39
N GLU A 275 -8.49 -5.90 -3.88
CA GLU A 275 -8.26 -4.48 -3.67
C GLU A 275 -7.19 -3.92 -4.62
N ILE A 276 -7.24 -2.62 -4.86
CA ILE A 276 -6.12 -1.83 -5.39
C ILE A 276 -5.62 -0.92 -4.26
N ASN A 277 -4.32 -1.00 -3.99
CA ASN A 277 -3.66 -0.07 -3.08
C ASN A 277 -2.82 0.91 -3.93
N PRO A 278 -3.25 2.18 -4.08
CA PRO A 278 -2.59 3.17 -4.95
C PRO A 278 -1.35 3.78 -4.26
N ARG A 279 -0.47 2.94 -3.78
CA ARG A 279 0.72 3.27 -2.97
C ARG A 279 1.71 2.12 -2.93
N PHE A 280 2.85 2.36 -2.30
CA PHE A 280 3.77 1.29 -1.90
C PHE A 280 3.05 0.21 -1.10
N SER A 281 3.39 -1.04 -1.37
CA SER A 281 2.83 -2.18 -0.65
C SER A 281 3.73 -2.63 0.49
N SER A 282 3.18 -3.45 1.39
CA SER A 282 4.00 -4.11 2.40
C SER A 282 5.05 -5.05 1.79
N SER A 283 4.92 -5.42 0.52
CA SER A 283 5.87 -6.27 -0.21
C SER A 283 6.95 -5.49 -0.96
N ASN A 284 7.03 -4.16 -0.83
CA ASN A 284 7.98 -3.33 -1.61
C ASN A 284 9.44 -3.76 -1.45
N SER A 285 9.92 -4.07 -0.23
CA SER A 285 11.28 -4.54 -0.01
C SER A 285 11.54 -5.93 -0.61
N LEU A 286 10.53 -6.81 -0.61
CA LEU A 286 10.64 -8.10 -1.29
C LEU A 286 10.76 -7.89 -2.81
N ARG A 287 9.95 -7.01 -3.38
CA ARG A 287 10.02 -6.66 -4.80
C ARG A 287 11.38 -6.09 -5.17
N THR A 288 11.96 -5.24 -4.33
CA THR A 288 13.31 -4.70 -4.53
C THR A 288 14.36 -5.82 -4.59
N ALA A 289 14.26 -6.84 -3.74
CA ALA A 289 15.17 -7.99 -3.75
C ALA A 289 15.11 -8.79 -5.06
N PHE A 290 13.95 -8.80 -5.73
CA PHE A 290 13.76 -9.43 -7.03
C PHE A 290 13.96 -8.47 -8.22
N GLY A 291 14.50 -7.27 -7.99
CA GLY A 291 14.86 -6.31 -9.03
C GLY A 291 13.83 -5.21 -9.28
N PHE A 292 12.64 -5.26 -8.66
CA PHE A 292 11.58 -4.27 -8.83
C PHE A 292 11.62 -3.21 -7.70
N ASN A 293 12.51 -2.23 -7.85
CA ASN A 293 12.69 -1.17 -6.84
C ASN A 293 11.77 0.02 -7.10
N GLU A 294 10.57 -0.01 -6.51
CA GLU A 294 9.56 1.05 -6.63
C GLU A 294 10.04 2.41 -6.09
N ALA A 295 10.95 2.43 -5.10
CA ALA A 295 11.50 3.68 -4.56
C ALA A 295 12.46 4.36 -5.55
N GLN A 296 13.30 3.59 -6.24
CA GLN A 296 14.11 4.11 -7.36
C GLN A 296 13.24 4.64 -8.48
N MET A 297 12.23 3.85 -8.89
CA MET A 297 11.30 4.26 -9.94
C MET A 297 10.57 5.56 -9.58
N ALA A 298 10.23 5.74 -8.29
CA ALA A 298 9.61 6.98 -7.82
C ALA A 298 10.54 8.19 -7.93
N ILE A 299 11.82 8.05 -7.60
CA ILE A 299 12.83 9.09 -7.79
C ILE A 299 12.96 9.44 -9.27
N ASP A 300 13.14 8.45 -10.15
CA ASP A 300 13.30 8.65 -11.58
C ASP A 300 12.09 9.36 -12.19
N TYR A 301 10.89 8.90 -11.83
CA TYR A 301 9.65 9.40 -12.42
C TYR A 301 9.24 10.78 -11.88
N TYR A 302 9.17 10.91 -10.56
CA TYR A 302 8.60 12.11 -9.95
C TYR A 302 9.57 13.28 -9.85
N LEU A 303 10.87 13.01 -9.60
CA LEU A 303 11.86 14.08 -9.49
C LEU A 303 12.57 14.37 -10.81
N HIS A 304 12.94 13.32 -11.54
CA HIS A 304 13.75 13.52 -12.76
C HIS A 304 12.89 13.58 -14.03
N GLY A 305 11.59 13.30 -13.93
CA GLY A 305 10.69 13.28 -15.10
C GLY A 305 11.02 12.19 -16.10
N HIS A 306 11.84 11.22 -15.71
CA HIS A 306 12.26 10.12 -16.57
C HIS A 306 11.30 8.93 -16.42
N SER A 307 10.93 8.30 -17.55
CA SER A 307 10.30 6.99 -17.49
C SER A 307 11.30 6.00 -16.89
N PRO A 308 10.96 5.35 -15.74
CA PRO A 308 11.87 4.38 -15.14
C PRO A 308 12.17 3.25 -16.13
N LYS A 309 13.36 2.68 -16.03
CA LYS A 309 13.75 1.55 -16.89
C LYS A 309 13.00 0.29 -16.46
N ALA A 310 12.64 -0.54 -17.43
CA ALA A 310 12.11 -1.86 -17.14
C ALA A 310 13.13 -2.67 -16.31
N PRO A 311 12.73 -3.21 -15.16
CA PRO A 311 13.64 -3.93 -14.28
C PRO A 311 14.00 -5.31 -14.85
N LEU A 312 15.20 -5.78 -14.55
CA LEU A 312 15.55 -7.18 -14.74
C LEU A 312 15.04 -7.96 -13.53
N LEU A 313 13.92 -8.62 -13.70
CA LEU A 313 13.30 -9.42 -12.66
C LEU A 313 14.09 -10.73 -12.44
N ARG A 314 14.09 -11.20 -11.20
CA ARG A 314 14.70 -12.46 -10.79
C ARG A 314 13.62 -13.37 -10.23
N ASP A 315 13.70 -14.65 -10.52
CA ASP A 315 12.81 -15.66 -9.94
C ASP A 315 13.28 -16.06 -8.56
N GLY A 316 12.37 -16.60 -7.76
CA GLY A 316 12.69 -17.13 -6.45
C GLY A 316 11.57 -17.00 -5.43
N ILE A 317 11.89 -17.36 -4.21
CA ILE A 317 10.98 -17.35 -3.06
C ILE A 317 11.59 -16.46 -1.98
N ALA A 318 10.76 -15.68 -1.32
CA ALA A 318 11.12 -14.88 -0.16
C ALA A 318 10.25 -15.24 1.04
N TRP A 319 10.87 -15.28 2.19
CA TRP A 319 10.18 -15.39 3.48
C TRP A 319 10.46 -14.17 4.33
N ARG A 320 9.46 -13.75 5.09
CA ARG A 320 9.66 -12.82 6.20
C ARG A 320 9.93 -13.60 7.46
N TYR A 321 10.97 -13.19 8.15
CA TYR A 321 11.35 -13.74 9.44
C TYR A 321 11.58 -12.61 10.44
N SER A 322 11.57 -12.94 11.72
CA SER A 322 11.88 -12.00 12.79
C SER A 322 13.38 -11.93 13.01
N GLU A 323 13.89 -10.72 13.20
CA GLU A 323 15.28 -10.44 13.54
C GLU A 323 15.29 -9.40 14.67
N ASP A 324 16.23 -9.57 15.60
CA ASP A 324 16.40 -8.63 16.70
C ASP A 324 17.14 -7.37 16.23
N PHE A 325 16.62 -6.21 16.57
CA PHE A 325 17.27 -4.93 16.34
C PHE A 325 17.73 -4.36 17.67
N VAL A 326 19.04 -4.47 17.96
CA VAL A 326 19.62 -4.10 19.26
C VAL A 326 20.33 -2.76 19.17
N ILE A 327 20.04 -1.88 20.10
CA ILE A 327 20.74 -0.60 20.29
C ILE A 327 21.32 -0.58 21.68
N HIS A 328 22.64 -0.43 21.76
CA HIS A 328 23.34 -0.34 23.03
C HIS A 328 23.21 1.05 23.65
N ALA A 329 23.22 1.13 24.99
CA ALA A 329 23.21 2.41 25.72
C ALA A 329 24.38 3.29 25.25
N GLY A 330 24.11 4.59 25.05
CA GLY A 330 25.10 5.56 24.57
C GLY A 330 25.03 5.87 23.08
N HIS A 331 24.24 5.15 22.29
CA HIS A 331 23.89 5.59 20.95
C HIS A 331 22.75 6.62 21.03
N THR A 332 23.09 7.88 20.88
CA THR A 332 22.14 8.99 20.64
C THR A 332 22.19 9.35 19.16
N PHE A 333 21.05 9.75 18.58
CA PHE A 333 20.97 10.38 17.27
C PHE A 333 21.68 11.72 17.25
#